data_eccf7ea67dc155ee166f53979888c30a
#
_entry.id   eccf7ea67dc155ee166f53979888c30a
#
_cell.length_a   1.000
_cell.length_b   1.000
_cell.length_c   1.000
_cell.angle_alpha   90.00
_cell.angle_beta   90.00
_cell.angle_gamma   90.00
#
_symmetry.space_group_name_H-M   'P 1'
#
loop_
_entity.id
_entity.type
_entity.pdbx_description
1 polymer ?
#
loop_
_entity_poly.entity_id
_entity_poly.type
_entity_poly.pdbx_seq_one_letter_code
_entity_poly.pdbx_strand_id
1 'polypeptide(L)'
;VQEMQNDYAVVAVDCPSGMDCDTGEVAPETLRADLTVCMAAPKVGMLRFPAFDYVGQMDVVDIGLDANMPAWAAVQDGGVAAEDVQGVLPERRSDAHKGTFGTAMVAAGSMNYPGAALLAAKAAYRTGAGLVRVAVPGPLQAMLAGHLPEATWVLLPHEMGAIAQDAYDVIAKNLDRVTALLVGPGLGTEDPTAGFIKQMASGKPNHPARGAIGLRLGARTEDPKKEEPPHALPALVVDADGLNLLAKVPDWHKLIPAPAVLTPHPGEMAQMTGLNVDEIQADRVETARHFAREWGHVVVLKGALTVIASPEGHARLIPVAS
;
A
#
# COMPACT_ATOMS: atom_id res chain seq x y z
N VAL A 1 29.57 -21.61 -23.52
CA VAL A 1 28.22 -21.98 -23.08
C VAL A 1 27.30 -20.78 -23.22
N GLN A 2 27.64 -19.57 -22.78
CA GLN A 2 26.82 -18.37 -22.96
C GLN A 2 26.55 -17.99 -24.43
N GLU A 3 27.48 -18.27 -25.34
CA GLU A 3 27.31 -18.02 -26.79
C GLU A 3 26.24 -18.92 -27.46
N MET A 4 25.88 -20.04 -26.85
CA MET A 4 24.87 -20.99 -27.37
C MET A 4 23.43 -20.63 -26.93
N GLN A 5 23.23 -19.70 -25.99
CA GLN A 5 21.92 -19.39 -25.41
C GLN A 5 20.92 -18.76 -26.42
N ASN A 6 21.37 -18.23 -27.54
CA ASN A 6 20.50 -17.61 -28.53
C ASN A 6 19.78 -18.60 -29.46
N ASP A 7 20.19 -19.88 -29.50
CA ASP A 7 19.66 -20.87 -30.43
C ASP A 7 18.79 -21.97 -29.76
N TYR A 8 18.73 -22.02 -28.42
CA TYR A 8 18.04 -23.07 -27.67
C TYR A 8 17.25 -22.52 -26.49
N ALA A 9 16.04 -23.06 -26.28
CA ALA A 9 15.32 -22.83 -25.03
C ALA A 9 15.95 -23.64 -23.89
N VAL A 10 16.21 -22.99 -22.78
CA VAL A 10 16.79 -23.63 -21.58
C VAL A 10 15.67 -23.89 -20.56
N VAL A 11 15.45 -25.17 -20.28
CA VAL A 11 14.47 -25.57 -19.24
C VAL A 11 15.25 -26.13 -18.05
N ALA A 12 15.11 -25.46 -16.90
CA ALA A 12 15.64 -25.95 -15.64
C ALA A 12 14.62 -26.86 -14.95
N VAL A 13 15.10 -28.00 -14.41
CA VAL A 13 14.28 -28.89 -13.60
C VAL A 13 14.59 -28.63 -12.14
N ASP A 14 13.58 -28.25 -11.40
CA ASP A 14 13.57 -27.84 -10.00
C ASP A 14 14.21 -26.47 -9.73
N CYS A 15 15.47 -26.27 -10.13
CA CYS A 15 16.16 -24.98 -10.10
C CYS A 15 17.30 -24.96 -11.13
N PRO A 16 17.75 -23.80 -11.62
CA PRO A 16 18.93 -23.69 -12.46
C PRO A 16 20.18 -24.21 -11.74
N SER A 17 20.99 -25.02 -12.45
CA SER A 17 22.24 -25.54 -11.90
C SER A 17 23.23 -24.42 -11.63
N GLY A 18 23.87 -24.45 -10.46
CA GLY A 18 24.81 -23.41 -9.99
C GLY A 18 24.16 -22.30 -9.17
N MET A 19 22.86 -22.40 -8.88
CA MET A 19 22.11 -21.52 -8.01
C MET A 19 22.04 -22.10 -6.60
N ASP A 20 22.26 -21.25 -5.58
CA ASP A 20 21.96 -21.59 -4.19
C ASP A 20 20.48 -21.31 -3.90
N CYS A 21 19.74 -22.35 -3.53
CA CYS A 21 18.30 -22.31 -3.34
C CYS A 21 17.85 -21.61 -2.03
N ASP A 22 18.76 -21.33 -1.12
CA ASP A 22 18.48 -20.65 0.14
C ASP A 22 18.87 -19.16 0.07
N THR A 23 20.08 -18.88 -0.44
CA THR A 23 20.64 -17.53 -0.46
C THR A 23 20.30 -16.75 -1.72
N GLY A 24 20.13 -17.43 -2.86
CA GLY A 24 19.98 -16.82 -4.18
C GLY A 24 21.30 -16.41 -4.83
N GLU A 25 22.43 -16.86 -4.29
CA GLU A 25 23.72 -16.73 -4.97
C GLU A 25 23.78 -17.56 -6.22
N VAL A 26 24.50 -17.09 -7.23
CA VAL A 26 24.57 -17.75 -8.55
C VAL A 26 26.02 -17.85 -8.99
N ALA A 27 26.45 -19.07 -9.35
CA ALA A 27 27.78 -19.29 -9.89
C ALA A 27 27.92 -18.62 -11.28
N PRO A 28 29.12 -18.15 -11.64
CA PRO A 28 29.35 -17.45 -12.92
C PRO A 28 29.00 -18.29 -14.16
N GLU A 29 29.03 -19.61 -14.06
CA GLU A 29 28.74 -20.55 -15.13
C GLU A 29 27.27 -20.90 -15.27
N THR A 30 26.41 -20.41 -14.35
CA THR A 30 24.97 -20.70 -14.36
C THR A 30 24.32 -20.17 -15.64
N LEU A 31 23.55 -21.02 -16.28
CA LEU A 31 22.73 -20.65 -17.44
C LEU A 31 21.44 -20.01 -16.98
N ARG A 32 21.01 -18.95 -17.68
CA ARG A 32 19.66 -18.42 -17.51
C ARG A 32 18.66 -19.38 -18.12
N ALA A 33 17.66 -19.79 -17.35
CA ALA A 33 16.57 -20.57 -17.86
C ALA A 33 15.52 -19.67 -18.52
N ASP A 34 14.86 -20.17 -19.56
CA ASP A 34 13.63 -19.58 -20.11
C ASP A 34 12.41 -20.03 -19.29
N LEU A 35 12.50 -21.27 -18.77
CA LEU A 35 11.48 -21.89 -17.93
C LEU A 35 12.15 -22.69 -16.81
N THR A 36 11.67 -22.52 -15.59
CA THR A 36 12.02 -23.41 -14.46
C THR A 36 10.77 -24.15 -14.00
N VAL A 37 10.80 -25.47 -14.08
CA VAL A 37 9.75 -26.36 -13.58
C VAL A 37 10.06 -26.69 -12.12
N CYS A 38 9.48 -25.93 -11.20
CA CYS A 38 9.71 -26.06 -9.75
C CYS A 38 8.97 -27.28 -9.21
N MET A 39 9.65 -28.19 -8.53
CA MET A 39 9.05 -29.34 -7.87
C MET A 39 8.46 -28.93 -6.52
N ALA A 40 7.18 -29.16 -6.31
CA ALA A 40 6.38 -28.85 -5.14
C ALA A 40 6.22 -27.35 -4.82
N ALA A 41 7.31 -26.58 -4.79
CA ALA A 41 7.29 -25.14 -4.50
C ALA A 41 8.55 -24.45 -5.04
N PRO A 42 8.49 -23.12 -5.31
CA PRO A 42 9.68 -22.31 -5.53
C PRO A 42 10.56 -22.30 -4.29
N LYS A 43 11.87 -22.32 -4.47
CA LYS A 43 12.83 -22.22 -3.36
C LYS A 43 13.04 -20.74 -3.01
N VAL A 44 13.33 -20.47 -1.76
CA VAL A 44 13.47 -19.08 -1.25
C VAL A 44 14.52 -18.31 -2.05
N GLY A 45 15.65 -18.93 -2.35
CA GLY A 45 16.72 -18.31 -3.14
C GLY A 45 16.31 -17.92 -4.55
N MET A 46 15.38 -18.66 -5.17
CA MET A 46 14.86 -18.33 -6.52
C MET A 46 14.08 -17.02 -6.55
N LEU A 47 13.56 -16.59 -5.41
CA LEU A 47 12.82 -15.33 -5.21
C LEU A 47 13.70 -14.24 -4.59
N ARG A 48 15.02 -14.30 -4.83
CA ARG A 48 16.03 -13.32 -4.44
C ARG A 48 16.90 -12.95 -5.65
N PHE A 49 17.44 -11.74 -5.66
CA PHE A 49 18.46 -11.37 -6.65
C PHE A 49 19.85 -11.80 -6.14
N PRO A 50 20.75 -12.24 -7.05
CA PRO A 50 20.64 -12.27 -8.52
C PRO A 50 19.87 -13.49 -9.09
N ALA A 51 19.54 -14.50 -8.29
CA ALA A 51 18.95 -15.76 -8.76
C ALA A 51 17.66 -15.56 -9.58
N PHE A 52 16.80 -14.60 -9.22
CA PHE A 52 15.54 -14.36 -9.93
C PHE A 52 15.74 -14.06 -11.42
N ASP A 53 16.86 -13.44 -11.80
CA ASP A 53 17.20 -13.17 -13.20
C ASP A 53 17.55 -14.44 -14.00
N TYR A 54 17.74 -15.57 -13.33
CA TYR A 54 18.17 -16.84 -13.92
C TYR A 54 17.05 -17.89 -14.00
N VAL A 55 15.92 -17.68 -13.32
CA VAL A 55 14.85 -18.71 -13.26
C VAL A 55 13.88 -18.66 -14.45
N GLY A 56 13.80 -17.56 -15.17
CA GLY A 56 12.83 -17.38 -16.24
C GLY A 56 11.38 -17.49 -15.76
N GLN A 57 10.49 -18.01 -16.59
CA GLN A 57 9.14 -18.35 -16.16
C GLN A 57 9.20 -19.49 -15.13
N MET A 58 8.44 -19.39 -14.06
CA MET A 58 8.35 -20.45 -13.04
C MET A 58 7.00 -21.15 -13.13
N ASP A 59 7.03 -22.46 -13.36
CA ASP A 59 5.85 -23.33 -13.29
C ASP A 59 6.03 -24.32 -12.13
N VAL A 60 5.07 -24.34 -11.21
CA VAL A 60 5.10 -25.24 -10.06
C VAL A 60 4.34 -26.51 -10.38
N VAL A 61 4.99 -27.67 -10.19
CA VAL A 61 4.38 -28.98 -10.42
C VAL A 61 4.22 -29.73 -9.11
N ASP A 62 3.05 -30.34 -8.93
CA ASP A 62 2.80 -31.25 -7.82
C ASP A 62 3.59 -32.56 -8.02
N ILE A 63 4.34 -32.95 -7.00
CA ILE A 63 5.11 -34.21 -6.99
C ILE A 63 4.50 -35.25 -6.02
N GLY A 64 3.25 -35.04 -5.60
CA GLY A 64 2.51 -35.97 -4.75
C GLY A 64 2.87 -35.91 -3.27
N LEU A 65 3.35 -34.75 -2.78
CA LEU A 65 3.55 -34.54 -1.35
C LEU A 65 2.20 -34.37 -0.62
N ASP A 66 2.11 -34.97 0.58
CA ASP A 66 0.92 -34.83 1.40
C ASP A 66 0.75 -33.36 1.83
N ALA A 67 -0.37 -32.75 1.44
CA ALA A 67 -0.70 -31.36 1.81
C ALA A 67 -0.80 -31.15 3.34
N ASN A 68 -0.99 -32.22 4.13
CA ASN A 68 -1.06 -32.17 5.58
C ASN A 68 0.29 -32.38 6.28
N MET A 69 1.40 -32.44 5.55
CA MET A 69 2.72 -32.56 6.19
C MET A 69 2.97 -31.40 7.15
N PRO A 70 3.44 -31.69 8.38
CA PRO A 70 3.74 -30.65 9.35
C PRO A 70 4.73 -29.58 8.86
N ALA A 71 5.62 -29.93 7.92
CA ALA A 71 6.55 -29.03 7.30
C ALA A 71 5.86 -27.87 6.56
N TRP A 72 4.72 -28.12 5.91
CA TRP A 72 3.96 -27.05 5.24
C TRP A 72 3.36 -26.04 6.22
N ALA A 73 2.93 -26.48 7.40
CA ALA A 73 2.42 -25.60 8.43
C ALA A 73 3.48 -24.63 9.01
N ALA A 74 4.76 -25.00 8.87
CA ALA A 74 5.88 -24.16 9.30
C ALA A 74 6.30 -23.11 8.25
N VAL A 75 5.81 -23.22 6.99
CA VAL A 75 6.15 -22.29 5.91
C VAL A 75 5.39 -20.98 6.13
N GLN A 76 6.13 -19.91 6.43
CA GLN A 76 5.56 -18.56 6.65
C GLN A 76 5.59 -17.70 5.38
N ASP A 77 6.39 -18.07 4.40
CA ASP A 77 6.61 -17.34 3.15
C ASP A 77 5.94 -18.05 1.99
N GLY A 78 5.47 -17.29 1.02
CA GLY A 78 4.87 -17.86 -0.18
C GLY A 78 4.86 -16.86 -1.34
N GLY A 79 4.91 -17.38 -2.55
CA GLY A 79 4.61 -16.59 -3.75
C GLY A 79 3.11 -16.35 -3.86
N VAL A 80 2.73 -15.24 -4.49
CA VAL A 80 1.33 -14.95 -4.84
C VAL A 80 1.09 -15.42 -6.27
N ALA A 81 0.20 -16.39 -6.43
CA ALA A 81 -0.28 -16.84 -7.73
C ALA A 81 -1.60 -16.14 -8.13
N ALA A 82 -1.97 -16.22 -9.40
CA ALA A 82 -3.21 -15.64 -9.89
C ALA A 82 -4.43 -16.29 -9.21
N GLU A 83 -4.37 -17.55 -8.91
CA GLU A 83 -5.41 -18.35 -8.24
C GLU A 83 -5.64 -17.85 -6.81
N ASP A 84 -4.57 -17.48 -6.09
CA ASP A 84 -4.68 -16.91 -4.73
C ASP A 84 -5.47 -15.60 -4.76
N VAL A 85 -5.17 -14.74 -5.76
CA VAL A 85 -5.89 -13.48 -5.94
C VAL A 85 -7.35 -13.73 -6.32
N GLN A 86 -7.60 -14.67 -7.24
CA GLN A 86 -8.97 -15.02 -7.65
C GLN A 86 -9.80 -15.54 -6.47
N GLY A 87 -9.17 -16.34 -5.58
CA GLY A 87 -9.83 -16.90 -4.41
C GLY A 87 -10.28 -15.86 -3.38
N VAL A 88 -9.67 -14.68 -3.33
CA VAL A 88 -10.02 -13.60 -2.39
C VAL A 88 -10.87 -12.50 -3.01
N LEU A 89 -11.05 -12.49 -4.34
CA LEU A 89 -11.90 -11.50 -4.99
C LEU A 89 -13.40 -11.77 -4.66
N PRO A 90 -14.17 -10.73 -4.30
CA PRO A 90 -15.59 -10.89 -4.03
C PRO A 90 -16.36 -11.28 -5.29
N GLU A 91 -17.27 -12.22 -5.16
CA GLU A 91 -18.18 -12.60 -6.25
C GLU A 91 -19.03 -11.39 -6.70
N ARG A 92 -19.07 -11.17 -8.01
CA ARG A 92 -19.91 -10.12 -8.61
C ARG A 92 -21.26 -10.70 -9.03
N ARG A 93 -22.19 -10.74 -8.08
CA ARG A 93 -23.56 -11.21 -8.34
C ARG A 93 -24.29 -10.26 -9.28
N SER A 94 -25.22 -10.81 -10.07
CA SER A 94 -26.02 -10.04 -11.03
C SER A 94 -26.98 -9.02 -10.38
N ASP A 95 -27.30 -9.19 -9.10
CA ASP A 95 -28.13 -8.29 -8.29
C ASP A 95 -27.31 -7.23 -7.54
N ALA A 96 -26.00 -7.20 -7.71
CA ALA A 96 -25.12 -6.24 -7.06
C ALA A 96 -25.33 -4.82 -7.61
N HIS A 97 -25.18 -3.84 -6.73
CA HIS A 97 -25.27 -2.41 -7.05
C HIS A 97 -24.02 -1.66 -6.59
N LYS A 98 -23.88 -0.39 -6.97
CA LYS A 98 -22.69 0.43 -6.67
C LYS A 98 -22.31 0.49 -5.17
N GLY A 99 -23.25 0.32 -4.25
CA GLY A 99 -22.98 0.29 -2.80
C GLY A 99 -22.48 -1.06 -2.29
N THR A 100 -22.62 -2.16 -3.07
CA THR A 100 -22.23 -3.52 -2.65
C THR A 100 -20.70 -3.63 -2.47
N PHE A 101 -19.93 -2.95 -3.31
CA PHE A 101 -18.46 -3.04 -3.34
C PHE A 101 -17.78 -1.87 -2.63
N GLY A 102 -18.47 -1.26 -1.68
CA GLY A 102 -17.94 -0.22 -0.82
C GLY A 102 -17.64 1.11 -1.52
N THR A 103 -17.16 2.05 -0.74
CA THR A 103 -16.74 3.38 -1.18
C THR A 103 -15.28 3.61 -0.78
N ALA A 104 -14.41 3.81 -1.75
CA ALA A 104 -13.04 4.24 -1.50
C ALA A 104 -12.98 5.78 -1.48
N MET A 105 -12.35 6.35 -0.45
CA MET A 105 -11.95 7.76 -0.46
C MET A 105 -10.47 7.86 -0.76
N VAL A 106 -10.10 8.75 -1.66
CA VAL A 106 -8.72 8.99 -2.08
C VAL A 106 -8.35 10.43 -1.73
N ALA A 107 -7.60 10.65 -0.66
CA ALA A 107 -7.03 11.93 -0.27
C ALA A 107 -5.60 12.05 -0.84
N ALA A 108 -5.47 12.72 -1.98
CA ALA A 108 -4.25 12.71 -2.77
C ALA A 108 -4.13 13.96 -3.65
N GLY A 109 -2.95 14.18 -4.18
CA GLY A 109 -2.66 15.24 -5.13
C GLY A 109 -2.46 16.62 -4.50
N SER A 110 -1.66 17.40 -5.16
CA SER A 110 -1.41 18.82 -4.94
C SER A 110 -1.25 19.51 -6.29
N MET A 111 -1.09 20.81 -6.31
CA MET A 111 -0.88 21.56 -7.58
C MET A 111 0.35 21.06 -8.36
N ASN A 112 1.36 20.56 -7.66
CA ASN A 112 2.55 20.01 -8.28
C ASN A 112 2.35 18.56 -8.78
N TYR A 113 1.41 17.81 -8.18
CA TYR A 113 1.20 16.39 -8.46
C TYR A 113 -0.28 16.03 -8.68
N PRO A 114 -1.00 16.72 -9.58
CA PRO A 114 -2.44 16.49 -9.79
C PRO A 114 -2.72 15.07 -10.31
N GLY A 115 -1.81 14.52 -11.11
CA GLY A 115 -1.94 13.19 -11.70
C GLY A 115 -1.99 12.06 -10.67
N ALA A 116 -1.37 12.23 -9.50
CA ALA A 116 -1.36 11.21 -8.46
C ALA A 116 -2.77 10.88 -7.96
N ALA A 117 -3.60 11.91 -7.72
CA ALA A 117 -5.00 11.73 -7.33
C ALA A 117 -5.81 10.99 -8.41
N LEU A 118 -5.59 11.35 -9.68
CA LEU A 118 -6.30 10.73 -10.81
C LEU A 118 -5.91 9.26 -10.97
N LEU A 119 -4.62 8.94 -10.91
CA LEU A 119 -4.12 7.57 -11.03
C LEU A 119 -4.64 6.69 -9.90
N ALA A 120 -4.58 7.16 -8.66
CA ALA A 120 -5.08 6.44 -7.49
C ALA A 120 -6.60 6.19 -7.58
N ALA A 121 -7.38 7.20 -7.99
CA ALA A 121 -8.82 7.06 -8.14
C ALA A 121 -9.20 6.09 -9.28
N LYS A 122 -8.51 6.16 -10.42
CA LYS A 122 -8.68 5.18 -11.52
C LYS A 122 -8.32 3.77 -11.08
N ALA A 123 -7.24 3.60 -10.31
CA ALA A 123 -6.87 2.29 -9.78
C ALA A 123 -7.95 1.73 -8.86
N ALA A 124 -8.53 2.55 -7.97
CA ALA A 124 -9.63 2.14 -7.09
C ALA A 124 -10.84 1.62 -7.89
N TYR A 125 -11.24 2.30 -8.98
CA TYR A 125 -12.31 1.79 -9.85
C TYR A 125 -11.92 0.50 -10.56
N ARG A 126 -10.69 0.41 -11.09
CA ARG A 126 -10.22 -0.78 -11.82
C ARG A 126 -10.11 -2.02 -10.94
N THR A 127 -9.79 -1.84 -9.67
CA THR A 127 -9.77 -2.95 -8.68
C THR A 127 -11.17 -3.32 -8.18
N GLY A 128 -12.18 -2.51 -8.52
CA GLY A 128 -13.58 -2.88 -8.32
C GLY A 128 -14.33 -2.14 -7.23
N ALA A 129 -13.81 -1.02 -6.71
CA ALA A 129 -14.57 -0.18 -5.80
C ALA A 129 -15.92 0.24 -6.43
N GLY A 130 -17.00 0.16 -5.65
CA GLY A 130 -18.34 0.52 -6.14
C GLY A 130 -18.51 2.02 -6.33
N LEU A 131 -17.88 2.82 -5.47
CA LEU A 131 -17.83 4.28 -5.54
C LEU A 131 -16.43 4.78 -5.20
N VAL A 132 -16.02 5.88 -5.83
CA VAL A 132 -14.78 6.57 -5.45
C VAL A 132 -15.09 8.03 -5.14
N ARG A 133 -14.66 8.47 -3.95
CA ARG A 133 -14.65 9.88 -3.54
C ARG A 133 -13.23 10.39 -3.64
N VAL A 134 -12.99 11.43 -4.41
CA VAL A 134 -11.66 12.02 -4.57
C VAL A 134 -11.60 13.30 -3.75
N ALA A 135 -10.80 13.28 -2.70
CA ALA A 135 -10.60 14.40 -1.79
C ALA A 135 -9.30 15.13 -2.18
N VAL A 136 -9.45 16.32 -2.73
CA VAL A 136 -8.35 17.09 -3.35
C VAL A 136 -8.46 18.58 -3.02
N PRO A 137 -7.35 19.33 -3.07
CA PRO A 137 -7.40 20.78 -3.12
C PRO A 137 -8.40 21.32 -4.16
N GLY A 138 -9.20 22.30 -3.79
CA GLY A 138 -10.29 22.79 -4.64
C GLY A 138 -9.93 23.04 -6.11
N PRO A 139 -8.80 23.69 -6.45
CA PRO A 139 -8.40 23.92 -7.83
C PRO A 139 -8.22 22.65 -8.67
N LEU A 140 -7.83 21.53 -8.07
CA LEU A 140 -7.61 20.27 -8.79
C LEU A 140 -8.91 19.66 -9.32
N GLN A 141 -10.03 19.86 -8.64
CA GLN A 141 -11.30 19.28 -9.05
C GLN A 141 -11.67 19.70 -10.47
N ALA A 142 -11.58 21.00 -10.80
CA ALA A 142 -11.89 21.48 -12.14
C ALA A 142 -10.97 20.90 -13.22
N MET A 143 -9.70 20.63 -12.88
CA MET A 143 -8.71 20.04 -13.80
C MET A 143 -8.97 18.55 -14.03
N LEU A 144 -9.41 17.81 -13.01
CA LEU A 144 -9.45 16.35 -13.01
C LEU A 144 -10.84 15.77 -13.32
N ALA A 145 -11.92 16.51 -13.06
CA ALA A 145 -13.29 16.01 -13.19
C ALA A 145 -13.63 15.51 -14.60
N GLY A 146 -13.11 16.19 -15.64
CA GLY A 146 -13.29 15.75 -17.01
C GLY A 146 -12.61 14.43 -17.37
N HIS A 147 -11.60 14.01 -16.58
CA HIS A 147 -10.87 12.76 -16.78
C HIS A 147 -11.40 11.58 -15.97
N LEU A 148 -12.32 11.84 -15.03
CA LEU A 148 -12.94 10.83 -14.16
C LEU A 148 -14.37 11.27 -13.81
N PRO A 149 -15.30 11.31 -14.77
CA PRO A 149 -16.66 11.83 -14.58
C PRO A 149 -17.51 10.98 -13.63
N GLU A 150 -17.15 9.71 -13.42
CA GLU A 150 -17.83 8.79 -12.51
C GLU A 150 -17.50 9.03 -11.03
N ALA A 151 -16.42 9.78 -10.73
CA ALA A 151 -16.01 10.05 -9.35
C ALA A 151 -16.85 11.16 -8.69
N THR A 152 -16.99 11.08 -7.38
CA THR A 152 -17.48 12.19 -6.57
C THR A 152 -16.32 12.93 -5.92
N TRP A 153 -16.49 14.22 -5.65
CA TRP A 153 -15.40 15.09 -5.22
C TRP A 153 -15.66 15.66 -3.83
N VAL A 154 -14.60 15.68 -3.01
CA VAL A 154 -14.56 16.37 -1.72
C VAL A 154 -13.50 17.46 -1.83
N LEU A 155 -13.94 18.72 -1.77
CA LEU A 155 -13.01 19.86 -1.92
C LEU A 155 -12.36 20.15 -0.56
N LEU A 156 -11.04 20.00 -0.52
CA LEU A 156 -10.25 20.21 0.68
C LEU A 156 -9.75 21.66 0.76
N PRO A 157 -9.71 22.27 1.95
CA PRO A 157 -8.94 23.46 2.21
C PRO A 157 -7.50 23.29 1.78
N HIS A 158 -6.91 24.36 1.26
CA HIS A 158 -5.55 24.32 0.74
C HIS A 158 -4.83 25.66 0.95
N GLU A 159 -3.50 25.58 1.08
CA GLU A 159 -2.59 26.72 1.10
C GLU A 159 -1.67 26.60 -0.12
N MET A 160 -1.70 27.58 -1.01
CA MET A 160 -0.93 27.58 -2.27
C MET A 160 -1.07 26.29 -3.09
N GLY A 161 -2.20 25.56 -2.94
CA GLY A 161 -2.45 24.32 -3.66
C GLY A 161 -1.95 23.04 -2.97
N ALA A 162 -1.30 23.14 -1.81
CA ALA A 162 -1.03 22.03 -0.90
C ALA A 162 -2.21 21.86 0.08
N ILE A 163 -2.47 20.65 0.53
CA ILE A 163 -3.55 20.36 1.49
C ILE A 163 -3.26 21.10 2.81
N ALA A 164 -4.24 21.88 3.29
CA ALA A 164 -4.14 22.62 4.54
C ALA A 164 -4.39 21.70 5.75
N GLN A 165 -3.89 22.10 6.91
CA GLN A 165 -4.01 21.32 8.14
C GLN A 165 -5.47 21.00 8.50
N ASP A 166 -6.40 21.94 8.34
CA ASP A 166 -7.82 21.80 8.67
C ASP A 166 -8.62 20.95 7.65
N ALA A 167 -7.96 20.45 6.61
CA ALA A 167 -8.56 19.54 5.64
C ALA A 167 -9.04 18.22 6.28
N TYR A 168 -8.41 17.77 7.39
CA TYR A 168 -8.88 16.60 8.11
C TYR A 168 -10.32 16.73 8.60
N ASP A 169 -10.72 17.91 9.06
CA ASP A 169 -12.10 18.17 9.51
C ASP A 169 -13.13 17.98 8.39
N VAL A 170 -12.73 18.31 7.15
CA VAL A 170 -13.57 18.08 5.97
C VAL A 170 -13.63 16.58 5.64
N ILE A 171 -12.49 15.88 5.68
CA ILE A 171 -12.43 14.42 5.46
C ILE A 171 -13.31 13.72 6.50
N ALA A 172 -13.14 14.01 7.79
CA ALA A 172 -13.88 13.39 8.88
C ALA A 172 -15.40 13.48 8.70
N LYS A 173 -15.90 14.66 8.28
CA LYS A 173 -17.32 14.87 7.98
C LYS A 173 -17.82 14.11 6.75
N ASN A 174 -16.94 13.64 5.90
CA ASN A 174 -17.26 12.93 4.66
C ASN A 174 -16.93 11.42 4.71
N LEU A 175 -16.62 10.87 5.90
CA LEU A 175 -16.32 9.44 6.06
C LEU A 175 -17.57 8.55 6.07
N ASP A 176 -18.78 9.12 6.14
CA ASP A 176 -20.00 8.32 6.09
C ASP A 176 -20.00 7.40 4.85
N ARG A 177 -20.24 6.11 5.09
CA ARG A 177 -20.20 5.03 4.08
C ARG A 177 -18.85 4.83 3.36
N VAL A 178 -17.79 5.47 3.79
CA VAL A 178 -16.44 5.18 3.29
C VAL A 178 -15.94 3.90 3.96
N THR A 179 -15.56 2.93 3.15
CA THR A 179 -15.07 1.63 3.63
C THR A 179 -13.55 1.54 3.62
N ALA A 180 -12.89 2.33 2.77
CA ALA A 180 -11.44 2.43 2.72
C ALA A 180 -11.01 3.88 2.42
N LEU A 181 -9.93 4.31 3.06
CA LEU A 181 -9.30 5.62 2.88
C LEU A 181 -7.86 5.44 2.43
N LEU A 182 -7.51 5.94 1.26
CA LEU A 182 -6.14 6.08 0.80
C LEU A 182 -5.68 7.53 1.05
N VAL A 183 -4.50 7.67 1.66
CA VAL A 183 -3.88 8.97 1.91
C VAL A 183 -2.42 8.95 1.48
N GLY A 184 -1.98 10.00 0.81
CA GLY A 184 -0.54 10.21 0.61
C GLY A 184 -0.08 10.53 -0.80
N PRO A 185 -0.54 9.84 -1.86
CA PRO A 185 0.03 10.05 -3.18
C PRO A 185 -0.01 11.51 -3.64
N GLY A 186 1.16 12.11 -3.85
CA GLY A 186 1.32 13.45 -4.40
C GLY A 186 0.79 14.59 -3.52
N LEU A 187 0.75 14.41 -2.20
CA LEU A 187 0.34 15.47 -1.28
C LEU A 187 1.34 16.62 -1.21
N GLY A 188 2.63 16.32 -1.43
CA GLY A 188 3.73 17.19 -1.06
C GLY A 188 4.11 17.04 0.41
N THR A 189 5.19 17.71 0.80
CA THR A 189 5.75 17.60 2.17
C THR A 189 5.81 18.93 2.90
N GLU A 190 5.04 19.91 2.45
CA GLU A 190 4.93 21.26 3.01
C GLU A 190 4.35 21.22 4.43
N ASP A 191 4.68 22.23 5.25
CA ASP A 191 4.24 22.30 6.65
C ASP A 191 2.71 22.17 6.86
N PRO A 192 1.83 22.79 6.05
CA PRO A 192 0.39 22.60 6.17
C PRO A 192 -0.02 21.13 5.98
N THR A 193 0.59 20.43 5.00
CA THR A 193 0.34 19.01 4.72
C THR A 193 0.86 18.12 5.86
N ALA A 194 2.01 18.48 6.44
CA ALA A 194 2.51 17.78 7.64
C ALA A 194 1.54 17.93 8.82
N GLY A 195 0.97 19.12 9.01
CA GLY A 195 -0.08 19.37 9.99
C GLY A 195 -1.32 18.51 9.76
N PHE A 196 -1.76 18.37 8.50
CA PHE A 196 -2.87 17.52 8.10
C PHE A 196 -2.63 16.04 8.48
N ILE A 197 -1.47 15.48 8.11
CA ILE A 197 -1.14 14.07 8.43
C ILE A 197 -1.06 13.85 9.94
N LYS A 198 -0.46 14.78 10.70
CA LYS A 198 -0.42 14.71 12.16
C LYS A 198 -1.81 14.71 12.79
N GLN A 199 -2.71 15.55 12.28
CA GLN A 199 -4.07 15.66 12.76
C GLN A 199 -4.88 14.39 12.42
N MET A 200 -4.74 13.88 11.21
CA MET A 200 -5.34 12.62 10.79
C MET A 200 -4.89 11.45 11.68
N ALA A 201 -3.59 11.31 11.92
CA ALA A 201 -3.06 10.25 12.77
C ALA A 201 -3.60 10.36 14.21
N SER A 202 -3.73 11.56 14.77
CA SER A 202 -4.26 11.75 16.13
C SER A 202 -5.77 11.53 16.24
N GLY A 203 -6.51 11.51 15.12
CA GLY A 203 -7.97 11.39 15.09
C GLY A 203 -8.70 12.59 15.73
N LYS A 204 -7.98 13.65 16.09
CA LYS A 204 -8.55 14.82 16.78
C LYS A 204 -8.76 15.96 15.79
N PRO A 205 -10.00 16.36 15.51
CA PRO A 205 -10.28 17.54 14.73
C PRO A 205 -9.71 18.80 15.44
N ASN A 206 -9.13 19.71 14.66
CA ASN A 206 -8.55 20.92 15.20
C ASN A 206 -9.64 21.99 15.25
N HIS A 207 -10.50 21.93 16.25
CA HIS A 207 -11.42 23.03 16.52
C HIS A 207 -10.80 24.05 17.50
N PRO A 208 -10.24 25.13 17.01
CA PRO A 208 -10.63 26.41 17.56
C PRO A 208 -11.99 26.72 16.93
N ALA A 209 -13.01 26.88 17.74
CA ALA A 209 -14.26 27.47 17.27
C ALA A 209 -13.90 28.77 16.53
N ARG A 210 -13.87 28.79 15.20
CA ARG A 210 -13.86 30.02 14.43
C ARG A 210 -15.15 30.73 14.82
N GLY A 211 -15.04 31.70 15.72
CA GLY A 211 -16.10 32.58 16.05
C GLY A 211 -16.61 33.17 14.75
N ALA A 212 -17.85 32.90 14.41
CA ALA A 212 -18.55 33.65 13.39
C ALA A 212 -18.33 35.11 13.74
N ILE A 213 -17.73 35.89 12.82
CA ILE A 213 -17.75 37.36 12.88
C ILE A 213 -19.20 37.76 12.61
N GLY A 214 -20.00 37.64 13.64
CA GLY A 214 -21.38 38.09 13.67
C GLY A 214 -21.59 38.79 14.99
N LEU A 215 -22.18 40.03 14.95
CA LEU A 215 -22.58 40.80 16.10
C LEU A 215 -23.35 39.90 17.07
N ARG A 216 -22.77 39.55 18.22
CA ARG A 216 -23.49 38.88 19.31
C ARG A 216 -24.36 39.91 20.05
N LEU A 217 -25.64 39.91 19.76
CA LEU A 217 -26.67 40.43 20.67
C LEU A 217 -27.29 39.24 21.40
N GLY A 218 -26.98 39.08 22.68
CA GLY A 218 -27.62 38.10 23.57
C GLY A 218 -26.70 37.01 24.07
N ALA A 219 -26.37 37.06 25.35
CA ALA A 219 -25.66 36.02 26.08
C ALA A 219 -26.56 34.77 26.21
N ARG A 220 -26.28 33.71 25.46
CA ARG A 220 -26.63 32.34 25.81
C ARG A 220 -25.36 31.67 26.33
N THR A 221 -25.40 31.19 27.55
CA THR A 221 -24.42 30.29 28.12
C THR A 221 -24.42 29.01 27.26
N GLU A 222 -23.43 28.87 26.40
CA GLU A 222 -23.21 27.60 25.71
C GLU A 222 -22.68 26.60 26.75
N ASP A 223 -23.41 25.51 26.94
CA ASP A 223 -22.90 24.29 27.61
C ASP A 223 -21.54 23.91 27.03
N PRO A 224 -20.60 23.46 27.87
CA PRO A 224 -19.33 22.92 27.37
C PRO A 224 -19.67 21.78 26.38
N LYS A 225 -19.42 22.02 25.08
CA LYS A 225 -19.64 21.03 24.04
C LYS A 225 -18.90 19.78 24.44
N LYS A 226 -19.65 18.67 24.59
CA LYS A 226 -19.08 17.32 24.68
C LYS A 226 -18.06 17.21 23.56
N GLU A 227 -16.82 16.85 23.89
CA GLU A 227 -15.83 16.46 22.90
C GLU A 227 -16.46 15.34 22.07
N GLU A 228 -16.67 15.58 20.78
CA GLU A 228 -17.11 14.53 19.89
C GLU A 228 -16.03 13.43 19.91
N PRO A 229 -16.41 12.16 20.06
CA PRO A 229 -15.44 11.09 20.05
C PRO A 229 -14.68 11.13 18.73
N PRO A 230 -13.39 10.77 18.72
CA PRO A 230 -12.59 10.75 17.50
C PRO A 230 -13.32 9.91 16.44
N HIS A 231 -13.46 10.47 15.23
CA HIS A 231 -14.04 9.72 14.11
C HIS A 231 -13.18 8.50 13.84
N ALA A 232 -13.77 7.31 13.97
CA ALA A 232 -13.07 6.08 13.61
C ALA A 232 -12.76 6.11 12.10
N LEU A 233 -11.48 6.06 11.76
CA LEU A 233 -11.06 5.95 10.37
C LEU A 233 -11.47 4.58 9.81
N PRO A 234 -11.91 4.50 8.54
CA PRO A 234 -12.12 3.22 7.87
C PRO A 234 -10.79 2.48 7.64
N ALA A 235 -10.82 1.33 6.97
CA ALA A 235 -9.58 0.68 6.55
C ALA A 235 -8.66 1.69 5.86
N LEU A 236 -7.43 1.82 6.37
CA LEU A 236 -6.49 2.88 5.98
C LEU A 236 -5.37 2.33 5.12
N VAL A 237 -5.09 3.01 4.02
CA VAL A 237 -3.89 2.80 3.19
C VAL A 237 -3.08 4.09 3.18
N VAL A 238 -1.79 4.01 3.49
CA VAL A 238 -0.88 5.17 3.46
C VAL A 238 0.24 4.91 2.48
N ASP A 239 0.48 5.85 1.58
CA ASP A 239 1.49 5.74 0.52
C ASP A 239 2.27 7.06 0.33
N ALA A 240 3.43 6.98 -0.27
CA ALA A 240 4.22 8.11 -0.78
C ALA A 240 4.45 9.22 0.28
N ASP A 241 4.08 10.48 -0.04
CA ASP A 241 4.26 11.62 0.87
C ASP A 241 3.56 11.42 2.21
N GLY A 242 2.45 10.66 2.22
CA GLY A 242 1.78 10.27 3.45
C GLY A 242 2.68 9.48 4.41
N LEU A 243 3.47 8.54 3.89
CA LEU A 243 4.45 7.76 4.66
C LEU A 243 5.60 8.65 5.16
N ASN A 244 6.15 9.49 4.26
CA ASN A 244 7.25 10.40 4.59
C ASN A 244 6.87 11.39 5.70
N LEU A 245 5.64 11.86 5.70
CA LEU A 245 5.11 12.77 6.72
C LEU A 245 4.74 12.03 8.01
N LEU A 246 4.16 10.84 7.89
CA LEU A 246 3.80 10.00 9.02
C LEU A 246 5.03 9.59 9.83
N ALA A 247 6.13 9.25 9.16
CA ALA A 247 7.42 8.92 9.78
C ALA A 247 7.95 10.01 10.72
N LYS A 248 7.54 11.27 10.52
CA LYS A 248 7.93 12.41 11.38
C LYS A 248 7.05 12.54 12.64
N VAL A 249 5.98 11.76 12.75
CA VAL A 249 5.07 11.79 13.90
C VAL A 249 5.53 10.77 14.93
N PRO A 250 5.88 11.17 16.16
CA PRO A 250 6.29 10.22 17.19
C PRO A 250 5.21 9.15 17.44
N ASP A 251 5.63 7.91 17.59
CA ASP A 251 4.73 6.75 17.86
C ASP A 251 3.54 6.62 16.90
N TRP A 252 3.68 7.07 15.67
CA TRP A 252 2.60 7.13 14.66
C TRP A 252 1.86 5.79 14.50
N HIS A 253 2.56 4.68 14.60
CA HIS A 253 2.01 3.33 14.45
C HIS A 253 0.97 2.97 15.53
N LYS A 254 1.01 3.66 16.69
CA LYS A 254 0.01 3.51 17.76
C LYS A 254 -1.19 4.46 17.58
N LEU A 255 -1.07 5.45 16.72
CA LEU A 255 -2.07 6.50 16.54
C LEU A 255 -3.06 6.18 15.42
N ILE A 256 -2.62 5.49 14.36
CA ILE A 256 -3.48 5.11 13.25
C ILE A 256 -4.19 3.79 13.52
N PRO A 257 -5.38 3.54 12.92
CA PRO A 257 -6.12 2.29 13.14
C PRO A 257 -5.34 1.08 12.60
N ALA A 258 -5.26 0.03 13.41
CA ALA A 258 -4.58 -1.21 13.05
C ALA A 258 -5.59 -2.33 12.68
N PRO A 259 -5.24 -3.15 11.66
CA PRO A 259 -4.10 -2.98 10.78
C PRO A 259 -4.37 -1.95 9.67
N ALA A 260 -3.46 -1.01 9.47
CA ALA A 260 -3.41 -0.22 8.24
C ALA A 260 -2.52 -0.92 7.21
N VAL A 261 -2.62 -0.52 5.94
CA VAL A 261 -1.74 -0.98 4.85
C VAL A 261 -0.77 0.15 4.51
N LEU A 262 0.52 -0.11 4.67
CA LEU A 262 1.61 0.82 4.38
C LEU A 262 2.34 0.32 3.14
N THR A 263 2.56 1.20 2.16
CA THR A 263 3.11 0.78 0.86
C THR A 263 4.45 1.46 0.55
N PRO A 264 5.48 1.35 1.41
CA PRO A 264 6.75 2.02 1.19
C PRO A 264 7.54 1.40 0.03
N HIS A 265 8.20 2.23 -0.78
CA HIS A 265 9.38 1.81 -1.54
C HIS A 265 10.63 1.82 -0.61
N PRO A 266 11.78 1.23 -1.01
CA PRO A 266 12.94 1.14 -0.11
C PRO A 266 13.40 2.46 0.49
N GLY A 267 13.31 3.57 -0.25
CA GLY A 267 13.66 4.89 0.28
C GLY A 267 12.68 5.42 1.33
N GLU A 268 11.37 5.21 1.15
CA GLU A 268 10.34 5.52 2.14
C GLU A 268 10.51 4.63 3.38
N MET A 269 10.79 3.34 3.17
CA MET A 269 11.06 2.41 4.25
C MET A 269 12.27 2.84 5.09
N ALA A 270 13.33 3.32 4.44
CA ALA A 270 14.52 3.87 5.11
C ALA A 270 14.18 5.08 6.00
N GLN A 271 13.31 5.98 5.52
CA GLN A 271 12.86 7.12 6.32
C GLN A 271 12.00 6.71 7.53
N MET A 272 11.20 5.66 7.39
CA MET A 272 10.32 5.18 8.46
C MET A 272 11.07 4.39 9.53
N THR A 273 12.14 3.69 9.14
CA THR A 273 12.87 2.74 10.02
C THR A 273 14.18 3.29 10.56
N GLY A 274 14.78 4.26 9.86
CA GLY A 274 16.16 4.72 10.14
C GLY A 274 17.24 3.80 9.57
N LEU A 275 16.89 2.69 8.92
CA LEU A 275 17.84 1.82 8.20
C LEU A 275 18.28 2.50 6.90
N ASN A 276 19.43 2.08 6.37
CA ASN A 276 19.81 2.50 5.01
C ASN A 276 19.14 1.58 3.95
N VAL A 277 19.12 2.04 2.70
CA VAL A 277 18.48 1.31 1.60
C VAL A 277 19.16 -0.04 1.32
N ASP A 278 20.48 -0.12 1.48
CA ASP A 278 21.24 -1.35 1.22
C ASP A 278 20.92 -2.42 2.27
N GLU A 279 20.77 -2.04 3.54
CA GLU A 279 20.30 -2.95 4.61
C GLU A 279 18.92 -3.51 4.31
N ILE A 280 17.98 -2.65 3.88
CA ILE A 280 16.64 -3.06 3.51
C ILE A 280 16.65 -4.02 2.32
N GLN A 281 17.46 -3.75 1.32
CA GLN A 281 17.56 -4.56 0.10
C GLN A 281 18.27 -5.89 0.33
N ALA A 282 19.18 -5.98 1.32
CA ALA A 282 19.89 -7.20 1.66
C ALA A 282 18.94 -8.31 2.13
N ASP A 283 17.90 -7.97 2.90
CA ASP A 283 16.84 -8.92 3.28
C ASP A 283 15.47 -8.23 3.36
N ARG A 284 14.85 -8.07 2.20
CA ARG A 284 13.55 -7.39 2.05
C ARG A 284 12.43 -8.10 2.81
N VAL A 285 12.46 -9.44 2.82
CA VAL A 285 11.41 -10.27 3.44
C VAL A 285 11.44 -10.07 4.94
N GLU A 286 12.61 -10.25 5.56
CA GLU A 286 12.73 -10.11 7.00
C GLU A 286 12.54 -8.66 7.47
N THR A 287 13.03 -7.68 6.69
CA THR A 287 12.78 -6.26 6.97
C THR A 287 11.28 -5.95 6.99
N ALA A 288 10.55 -6.36 5.96
CA ALA A 288 9.10 -6.10 5.90
C ALA A 288 8.36 -6.83 7.04
N ARG A 289 8.74 -8.09 7.34
CA ARG A 289 8.15 -8.90 8.41
C ARG A 289 8.41 -8.29 9.80
N HIS A 290 9.64 -7.90 10.08
CA HIS A 290 10.03 -7.29 11.34
C HIS A 290 9.17 -6.05 11.64
N PHE A 291 9.14 -5.11 10.70
CA PHE A 291 8.41 -3.87 10.88
C PHE A 291 6.88 -4.03 10.82
N ALA A 292 6.37 -5.01 10.06
CA ALA A 292 4.94 -5.32 10.11
C ALA A 292 4.51 -5.78 11.52
N ARG A 293 5.33 -6.62 12.18
CA ARG A 293 5.10 -7.07 13.56
C ARG A 293 5.26 -5.92 14.55
N GLU A 294 6.34 -5.14 14.44
CA GLU A 294 6.64 -4.03 15.36
C GLU A 294 5.55 -2.96 15.33
N TRP A 295 5.12 -2.59 14.13
CA TRP A 295 4.11 -1.54 13.95
C TRP A 295 2.68 -2.03 14.12
N GLY A 296 2.43 -3.34 14.01
CA GLY A 296 1.07 -3.90 14.01
C GLY A 296 0.29 -3.59 12.73
N HIS A 297 0.97 -3.38 11.61
CA HIS A 297 0.39 -3.00 10.33
C HIS A 297 0.88 -3.90 9.20
N VAL A 298 0.12 -3.95 8.10
CA VAL A 298 0.56 -4.62 6.88
C VAL A 298 1.58 -3.74 6.16
N VAL A 299 2.75 -4.29 5.87
CA VAL A 299 3.80 -3.63 5.10
C VAL A 299 3.87 -4.21 3.70
N VAL A 300 3.70 -3.38 2.69
CA VAL A 300 3.88 -3.70 1.27
C VAL A 300 5.16 -3.02 0.80
N LEU A 301 6.30 -3.70 0.93
CA LEU A 301 7.60 -3.17 0.50
C LEU A 301 7.72 -3.27 -1.02
N LYS A 302 7.46 -2.15 -1.70
CA LYS A 302 7.43 -2.03 -3.16
C LYS A 302 8.81 -2.29 -3.80
N GLY A 303 8.81 -2.77 -5.02
CA GLY A 303 9.99 -3.02 -5.85
C GLY A 303 9.84 -4.32 -6.63
N ALA A 304 10.90 -4.69 -7.35
CA ALA A 304 10.98 -6.02 -7.92
C ALA A 304 10.82 -7.07 -6.80
N LEU A 305 9.97 -8.07 -7.00
CA LEU A 305 9.56 -9.00 -5.95
C LEU A 305 8.96 -8.27 -4.75
N THR A 306 7.89 -7.51 -4.97
CA THR A 306 7.20 -6.79 -3.88
C THR A 306 6.85 -7.76 -2.75
N VAL A 307 7.21 -7.38 -1.52
CA VAL A 307 6.96 -8.18 -0.31
C VAL A 307 5.75 -7.61 0.42
N ILE A 308 4.78 -8.46 0.74
CA ILE A 308 3.63 -8.14 1.57
C ILE A 308 3.78 -8.90 2.88
N ALA A 309 3.99 -8.19 3.98
CA ALA A 309 4.14 -8.77 5.30
C ALA A 309 2.98 -8.39 6.21
N SER A 310 2.46 -9.36 6.97
CA SER A 310 1.39 -9.14 7.93
C SER A 310 1.92 -8.99 9.36
N PRO A 311 1.14 -8.38 10.29
CA PRO A 311 1.50 -8.27 11.69
C PRO A 311 1.73 -9.62 12.38
N GLU A 312 1.09 -10.69 11.90
CA GLU A 312 1.24 -12.06 12.42
C GLU A 312 2.58 -12.68 11.97
N GLY A 313 3.28 -12.05 11.02
CA GLY A 313 4.60 -12.44 10.56
C GLY A 313 4.62 -13.32 9.33
N HIS A 314 3.50 -13.49 8.64
CA HIS A 314 3.48 -14.11 7.33
C HIS A 314 3.98 -13.14 6.27
N ALA A 315 4.73 -13.64 5.28
CA ALA A 315 5.12 -12.86 4.12
C ALA A 315 4.64 -13.51 2.82
N ARG A 316 4.30 -12.66 1.86
CA ARG A 316 3.96 -13.07 0.50
C ARG A 316 4.78 -12.24 -0.48
N LEU A 317 5.32 -12.90 -1.49
CA LEU A 317 6.09 -12.25 -2.55
C LEU A 317 5.26 -12.26 -3.83
N ILE A 318 5.22 -11.11 -4.48
CA ILE A 318 4.66 -11.00 -5.84
C ILE A 318 5.82 -11.27 -6.80
N PRO A 319 5.85 -12.43 -7.49
CA PRO A 319 6.99 -12.85 -8.30
C PRO A 319 6.98 -12.16 -9.67
N VAL A 320 6.95 -10.81 -9.64
CA VAL A 320 6.98 -9.97 -10.83
C VAL A 320 8.08 -8.93 -10.63
N ALA A 321 9.00 -8.86 -11.59
CA ALA A 321 9.89 -7.72 -11.71
C ALA A 321 9.14 -6.61 -12.44
N SER A 322 9.03 -5.44 -11.82
CA SER A 322 8.42 -4.25 -12.43
C SER A 322 9.40 -3.48 -13.29
#